data_a3fc491398800053a6a06467077b9a9e
#
_entry.id   a3fc491398800053a6a06467077b9a9e
#
_cell.length_a   1.000
_cell.length_b   1.000
_cell.length_c   1.000
_cell.angle_alpha   90.00
_cell.angle_beta   90.00
_cell.angle_gamma   90.00
#
_symmetry.space_group_name_H-M   'P 1'
#
loop_
_entity.id
_entity.type
_entity.pdbx_description
1 polymer ?
#
loop_
_entity_poly.entity_id
_entity_poly.type
_entity_poly.pdbx_seq_one_letter_code
_entity_poly.pdbx_strand_id
1 'polypeptide(L)'
;MQTGYLMLFQNAHEGLPDVDMVKNEMRLAELTEECGFDVCWSAEHHFDSYSMVPDNVQALSYLAGRTSTIKLGTAAVILPWNTPIRVAEKLSMLDALCDGRLVFGVGRGLARTEYESFGIDMEEARGRFDEALVD
;
A
#
# COMPACT_ATOMS: atom_id res chain seq x y z
N MET A 1 -14.68 11.75 14.70
CA MET A 1 -14.47 10.41 14.09
C MET A 1 -13.62 10.65 12.85
N GLN A 2 -12.58 9.85 12.61
CA GLN A 2 -11.80 9.92 11.38
C GLN A 2 -12.36 8.91 10.38
N THR A 3 -12.41 9.30 9.11
CA THR A 3 -12.90 8.48 8.01
C THR A 3 -11.75 8.17 7.05
N GLY A 4 -11.68 6.95 6.55
CA GLY A 4 -10.65 6.54 5.60
C GLY A 4 -11.24 5.83 4.39
N TYR A 5 -10.58 6.00 3.25
CA TYR A 5 -10.81 5.22 2.05
C TYR A 5 -9.66 4.21 1.90
N LEU A 6 -9.95 2.95 1.60
CA LEU A 6 -8.95 1.92 1.37
C LEU A 6 -8.94 1.53 -0.10
N MET A 7 -7.84 1.81 -0.79
CA MET A 7 -7.57 1.34 -2.14
C MET A 7 -7.19 -0.14 -2.11
N LEU A 8 -8.03 -0.99 -2.69
CA LEU A 8 -7.77 -2.43 -2.81
C LEU A 8 -7.40 -2.88 -4.21
N PHE A 9 -7.70 -2.08 -5.24
CA PHE A 9 -7.45 -2.44 -6.64
C PHE A 9 -8.02 -3.82 -7.00
N GLN A 10 -9.29 -4.03 -6.64
CA GLN A 10 -9.96 -5.32 -6.83
C GLN A 10 -10.49 -5.51 -8.25
N ASN A 11 -10.12 -6.62 -8.88
CA ASN A 11 -10.68 -7.07 -10.15
C ASN A 11 -11.09 -8.57 -10.07
N ALA A 12 -11.67 -8.96 -8.92
CA ALA A 12 -11.96 -10.36 -8.58
C ALA A 12 -12.86 -11.10 -9.60
N HIS A 13 -13.62 -10.37 -10.39
CA HIS A 13 -14.48 -10.94 -11.43
C HIS A 13 -13.90 -10.79 -12.83
N GLU A 14 -12.68 -10.25 -12.96
CA GLU A 14 -12.01 -9.98 -14.24
C GLU A 14 -12.93 -9.26 -15.25
N GLY A 15 -13.83 -8.43 -14.72
CA GLY A 15 -14.86 -7.74 -15.50
C GLY A 15 -14.34 -6.53 -16.27
N LEU A 16 -13.12 -6.07 -15.97
CA LEU A 16 -12.46 -4.95 -16.61
C LEU A 16 -11.02 -5.33 -17.00
N PRO A 17 -10.46 -4.73 -18.05
CA PRO A 17 -9.02 -4.74 -18.26
C PRO A 17 -8.30 -4.18 -17.02
N ASP A 18 -7.20 -4.79 -16.59
CA ASP A 18 -6.48 -4.39 -15.36
C ASP A 18 -6.07 -2.91 -15.35
N VAL A 19 -5.66 -2.40 -16.52
CA VAL A 19 -5.30 -0.99 -16.66
C VAL A 19 -6.48 -0.04 -16.38
N ASP A 20 -7.67 -0.43 -16.73
CA ASP A 20 -8.87 0.37 -16.50
C ASP A 20 -9.31 0.28 -15.04
N MET A 21 -9.18 -0.89 -14.42
CA MET A 21 -9.41 -1.07 -12.99
C MET A 21 -8.44 -0.18 -12.18
N VAL A 22 -7.13 -0.23 -12.47
CA VAL A 22 -6.13 0.61 -11.79
C VAL A 22 -6.45 2.10 -11.95
N LYS A 23 -6.79 2.55 -13.16
CA LYS A 23 -7.14 3.96 -13.41
C LYS A 23 -8.41 4.38 -12.67
N ASN A 24 -9.42 3.50 -12.61
CA ASN A 24 -10.66 3.78 -11.88
C ASN A 24 -10.40 3.91 -10.37
N GLU A 25 -9.62 2.99 -9.79
CA GLU A 25 -9.27 3.05 -8.38
C GLU A 25 -8.48 4.34 -8.03
N MET A 26 -7.49 4.69 -8.85
CA MET A 26 -6.72 5.92 -8.65
C MET A 26 -7.61 7.17 -8.78
N ARG A 27 -8.57 7.18 -9.71
CA ARG A 27 -9.54 8.28 -9.83
C ARG A 27 -10.44 8.40 -8.60
N LEU A 28 -10.90 7.27 -8.05
CA LEU A 28 -11.67 7.27 -6.80
C LEU A 28 -10.84 7.79 -5.64
N ALA A 29 -9.57 7.37 -5.55
CA ALA A 29 -8.65 7.85 -4.54
C ALA A 29 -8.41 9.37 -4.62
N GLU A 30 -8.28 9.95 -5.81
CA GLU A 30 -8.15 11.40 -5.99
C GLU A 30 -9.38 12.17 -5.48
N LEU A 31 -10.58 11.59 -5.61
CA LEU A 31 -11.84 12.22 -5.16
C LEU A 31 -12.00 12.20 -3.63
N THR A 32 -11.25 11.39 -2.91
CA THR A 32 -11.43 11.23 -1.46
C THR A 32 -11.17 12.52 -0.69
N GLU A 33 -10.22 13.34 -1.13
CA GLU A 33 -9.94 14.65 -0.53
C GLU A 33 -11.14 15.60 -0.69
N GLU A 34 -11.71 15.70 -1.88
CA GLU A 34 -12.89 16.52 -2.15
C GLU A 34 -14.13 16.02 -1.39
N CYS A 35 -14.23 14.71 -1.18
CA CYS A 35 -15.29 14.07 -0.41
C CYS A 35 -15.13 14.21 1.12
N GLY A 36 -14.02 14.80 1.59
CA GLY A 36 -13.78 15.06 3.02
C GLY A 36 -13.32 13.85 3.82
N PHE A 37 -12.68 12.86 3.20
CA PHE A 37 -12.01 11.80 3.92
C PHE A 37 -10.74 12.32 4.60
N ASP A 38 -10.42 11.76 5.76
CA ASP A 38 -9.23 12.14 6.53
C ASP A 38 -7.96 11.43 6.02
N VAL A 39 -8.09 10.19 5.54
CA VAL A 39 -6.97 9.34 5.12
C VAL A 39 -7.34 8.51 3.89
N CYS A 40 -6.44 8.46 2.91
CA CYS A 40 -6.47 7.49 1.83
C CYS A 40 -5.42 6.40 2.09
N TRP A 41 -5.87 5.16 2.26
CA TRP A 41 -5.03 4.00 2.55
C TRP A 41 -4.77 3.17 1.30
N SER A 42 -3.59 2.57 1.17
CA SER A 42 -3.29 1.57 0.14
C SER A 42 -2.83 0.26 0.75
N ALA A 43 -3.45 -0.85 0.32
CA ALA A 43 -3.00 -2.20 0.64
C ALA A 43 -1.71 -2.55 -0.13
N GLU A 44 -1.07 -3.66 0.22
CA GLU A 44 -0.02 -4.32 -0.56
C GLU A 44 -0.41 -5.79 -0.74
N HIS A 45 -0.59 -6.21 -1.99
CA HIS A 45 -0.89 -7.60 -2.35
C HIS A 45 -0.25 -7.96 -3.68
N HIS A 46 0.04 -9.26 -3.85
CA HIS A 46 0.78 -9.78 -4.99
C HIS A 46 0.10 -11.02 -5.57
N PHE A 47 0.26 -11.21 -6.88
CA PHE A 47 -0.08 -12.44 -7.61
C PHE A 47 -1.56 -12.85 -7.59
N ASP A 48 -2.47 -11.95 -7.24
CA ASP A 48 -3.90 -12.23 -7.14
C ASP A 48 -4.73 -11.05 -7.67
N SER A 49 -5.85 -11.33 -8.35
CA SER A 49 -6.82 -10.33 -8.79
C SER A 49 -7.68 -9.76 -7.64
N TYR A 50 -7.62 -10.36 -6.46
CA TYR A 50 -8.25 -9.84 -5.25
C TYR A 50 -7.74 -8.44 -4.89
N SER A 51 -6.44 -8.19 -5.05
CA SER A 51 -5.87 -6.86 -4.83
C SER A 51 -4.59 -6.72 -5.66
N MET A 52 -4.62 -5.84 -6.65
CA MET A 52 -3.58 -5.70 -7.67
C MET A 52 -2.69 -4.49 -7.42
N VAL A 53 -2.17 -4.37 -6.20
CA VAL A 53 -1.30 -3.26 -5.79
C VAL A 53 0.03 -3.78 -5.21
N PRO A 54 0.99 -4.11 -6.07
CA PRO A 54 2.26 -4.71 -5.65
C PRO A 54 3.21 -3.73 -4.95
N ASP A 55 3.00 -2.42 -5.09
CA ASP A 55 3.78 -1.38 -4.40
C ASP A 55 2.84 -0.22 -4.01
N ASN A 56 2.38 -0.26 -2.77
CA ASN A 56 1.49 0.75 -2.23
C ASN A 56 2.18 2.13 -2.06
N VAL A 57 3.48 2.16 -1.82
CA VAL A 57 4.25 3.41 -1.74
C VAL A 57 4.27 4.10 -3.10
N GLN A 58 4.37 3.35 -4.21
CA GLN A 58 4.30 3.90 -5.56
C GLN A 58 2.93 4.53 -5.84
N ALA A 59 1.84 3.84 -5.48
CA ALA A 59 0.48 4.35 -5.64
C ALA A 59 0.26 5.64 -4.82
N LEU A 60 0.71 5.65 -3.56
CA LEU A 60 0.62 6.81 -2.68
C LEU A 60 1.51 7.97 -3.16
N SER A 61 2.68 7.69 -3.77
CA SER A 61 3.54 8.74 -4.35
C SER A 61 2.85 9.45 -5.52
N TYR A 62 2.08 8.72 -6.33
CA TYR A 62 1.25 9.34 -7.36
C TYR A 62 0.20 10.27 -6.73
N LEU A 63 -0.51 9.81 -5.68
CA LEU A 63 -1.51 10.62 -4.98
C LEU A 63 -0.91 11.83 -4.25
N ALA A 64 0.33 11.74 -3.77
CA ALA A 64 1.02 12.86 -3.15
C ALA A 64 1.09 14.08 -4.06
N GLY A 65 1.32 13.86 -5.37
CA GLY A 65 1.32 14.91 -6.38
C GLY A 65 -0.08 15.36 -6.86
N ARG A 66 -1.15 14.68 -6.42
CA ARG A 66 -2.54 14.94 -6.86
C ARG A 66 -3.43 15.46 -5.74
N THR A 67 -2.97 15.43 -4.51
CA THR A 67 -3.69 15.82 -3.29
C THR A 67 -2.86 16.80 -2.47
N SER A 68 -3.50 17.55 -1.57
CA SER A 68 -2.85 18.63 -0.81
C SER A 68 -3.02 18.51 0.71
N THR A 69 -4.08 17.89 1.19
CA THR A 69 -4.45 17.89 2.61
C THR A 69 -4.72 16.51 3.20
N ILE A 70 -5.26 15.58 2.39
CA ILE A 70 -5.57 14.22 2.85
C ILE A 70 -4.30 13.47 3.25
N LYS A 71 -4.36 12.74 4.35
CA LYS A 71 -3.27 11.86 4.76
C LYS A 71 -3.17 10.65 3.84
N LEU A 72 -1.96 10.20 3.59
CA LEU A 72 -1.66 9.06 2.73
C LEU A 72 -1.11 7.92 3.58
N GLY A 73 -1.84 6.82 3.66
CA GLY A 73 -1.54 5.72 4.57
C GLY A 73 -1.20 4.41 3.88
N THR A 74 -0.21 3.69 4.40
CA THR A 74 0.04 2.30 4.00
C THR A 74 -0.74 1.36 4.93
N ALA A 75 -1.49 0.40 4.36
CA ALA A 75 -2.28 -0.55 5.12
C ALA A 75 -2.23 -1.97 4.49
N ALA A 76 -1.04 -2.56 4.49
CA ALA A 76 0.21 -2.14 5.08
C ALA A 76 1.38 -2.38 4.13
N VAL A 77 2.59 -1.86 4.40
CA VAL A 77 3.82 -2.38 3.79
C VAL A 77 4.17 -3.71 4.47
N ILE A 78 4.39 -4.75 3.70
CA ILE A 78 4.64 -6.09 4.24
C ILE A 78 6.14 -6.32 4.36
N LEU A 79 6.66 -6.19 5.57
CA LEU A 79 8.11 -6.21 5.83
C LEU A 79 8.81 -7.53 5.49
N PRO A 80 8.24 -8.75 5.70
CA PRO A 80 8.98 -9.99 5.51
C PRO A 80 9.55 -10.24 4.11
N TRP A 81 8.96 -9.66 3.07
CA TRP A 81 9.49 -9.79 1.70
C TRP A 81 10.05 -8.48 1.13
N ASN A 82 10.07 -7.43 1.92
CA ASN A 82 10.69 -6.17 1.55
C ASN A 82 12.07 -6.02 2.23
N THR A 83 13.01 -5.33 1.58
CA THR A 83 14.29 -4.97 2.18
C THR A 83 14.09 -3.76 3.09
N PRO A 84 14.35 -3.83 4.43
CA PRO A 84 13.98 -2.78 5.38
C PRO A 84 14.55 -1.40 5.03
N ILE A 85 15.84 -1.32 4.71
CA ILE A 85 16.48 -0.06 4.33
C ILE A 85 15.84 0.57 3.07
N ARG A 86 15.39 -0.26 2.10
CA ARG A 86 14.70 0.24 0.91
C ARG A 86 13.29 0.74 1.23
N VAL A 87 12.62 0.13 2.19
CA VAL A 87 11.33 0.61 2.70
C VAL A 87 11.51 1.97 3.36
N ALA A 88 12.50 2.11 4.24
CA ALA A 88 12.79 3.38 4.91
C ALA A 88 13.10 4.51 3.92
N GLU A 89 13.92 4.25 2.89
CA GLU A 89 14.21 5.23 1.83
C GLU A 89 12.95 5.65 1.05
N LYS A 90 12.11 4.69 0.65
CA LYS A 90 10.86 4.97 -0.09
C LYS A 90 9.90 5.82 0.75
N LEU A 91 9.75 5.48 2.03
CA LEU A 91 8.85 6.19 2.94
C LEU A 91 9.34 7.60 3.24
N SER A 92 10.64 7.79 3.45
CA SER A 92 11.23 9.11 3.63
C SER A 92 11.02 9.99 2.40
N MET A 93 11.14 9.40 1.21
CA MET A 93 10.87 10.11 -0.04
C MET A 93 9.38 10.44 -0.18
N LEU A 94 8.48 9.51 0.13
CA LEU A 94 7.04 9.76 0.09
C LEU A 94 6.62 10.83 1.09
N ASP A 95 7.16 10.81 2.31
CA ASP A 95 6.86 11.81 3.34
C ASP A 95 7.25 13.21 2.88
N ALA A 96 8.43 13.35 2.26
CA ALA A 96 8.87 14.61 1.66
C ALA A 96 7.97 15.04 0.48
N LEU A 97 7.53 14.10 -0.38
CA LEU A 97 6.67 14.40 -1.53
C LEU A 97 5.25 14.83 -1.11
N CYS A 98 4.78 14.37 0.05
CA CYS A 98 3.45 14.69 0.56
C CYS A 98 3.44 15.70 1.71
N ASP A 99 4.54 16.42 1.94
CA ASP A 99 4.65 17.46 2.98
C ASP A 99 4.26 16.96 4.39
N GLY A 100 4.74 15.77 4.77
CA GLY A 100 4.51 15.19 6.09
C GLY A 100 3.11 14.62 6.33
N ARG A 101 2.34 14.34 5.27
CA ARG A 101 1.01 13.73 5.37
C ARG A 101 1.02 12.20 5.45
N LEU A 102 2.19 11.58 5.49
CA LEU A 102 2.33 10.13 5.54
C LEU A 102 1.82 9.54 6.86
N VAL A 103 1.10 8.43 6.75
CA VAL A 103 0.75 7.55 7.88
C VAL A 103 1.31 6.17 7.56
N PHE A 104 2.36 5.79 8.28
CA PHE A 104 3.04 4.54 8.01
C PHE A 104 2.45 3.37 8.79
N GLY A 105 1.93 2.38 8.07
CA GLY A 105 1.46 1.11 8.60
C GLY A 105 2.26 -0.05 8.04
N VAL A 106 2.69 -0.97 8.91
CA VAL A 106 3.44 -2.17 8.53
C VAL A 106 2.68 -3.44 8.85
N GLY A 107 2.91 -4.48 8.08
CA GLY A 107 2.30 -5.78 8.24
C GLY A 107 3.29 -6.92 8.11
N ARG A 108 2.88 -8.06 8.67
CA ARG A 108 3.63 -9.32 8.55
C ARG A 108 3.32 -10.07 7.26
N GLY A 109 2.20 -9.77 6.62
CA GLY A 109 1.64 -10.56 5.52
C GLY A 109 0.74 -11.69 6.02
N LEU A 110 -0.16 -12.13 5.14
CA LEU A 110 -1.19 -13.13 5.48
C LEU A 110 -1.28 -14.25 4.44
N ALA A 111 -1.15 -13.95 3.15
CA ALA A 111 -1.43 -14.88 2.08
C ALA A 111 -0.27 -15.85 1.83
N ARG A 112 -0.55 -17.15 1.96
CA ARG A 112 0.43 -18.22 1.70
C ARG A 112 1.01 -18.14 0.29
N THR A 113 0.18 -17.85 -0.71
CA THR A 113 0.59 -17.71 -2.11
C THR A 113 1.65 -16.63 -2.31
N GLU A 114 1.59 -15.53 -1.57
CA GLU A 114 2.59 -14.46 -1.61
C GLU A 114 3.93 -14.95 -1.05
N TYR A 115 3.91 -15.60 0.12
CA TYR A 115 5.11 -16.19 0.73
C TYR A 115 5.79 -17.20 -0.19
N GLU A 116 5.03 -18.14 -0.74
CA GLU A 116 5.53 -19.16 -1.66
C GLU A 116 6.13 -18.53 -2.93
N SER A 117 5.47 -17.51 -3.49
CA SER A 117 5.94 -16.83 -4.70
C SER A 117 7.22 -16.01 -4.47
N PHE A 118 7.39 -15.44 -3.28
CA PHE A 118 8.63 -14.76 -2.89
C PHE A 118 9.71 -15.73 -2.39
N GLY A 119 9.43 -17.03 -2.28
CA GLY A 119 10.37 -18.03 -1.79
C GLY A 119 10.72 -17.90 -0.31
N ILE A 120 9.78 -17.39 0.49
CA ILE A 120 9.95 -17.16 1.92
C ILE A 120 9.09 -18.16 2.70
N ASP A 121 9.66 -18.81 3.70
CA ASP A 121 8.89 -19.66 4.59
C ASP A 121 7.96 -18.79 5.47
N MET A 122 6.68 -19.11 5.44
CA MET A 122 5.69 -18.38 6.23
C MET A 122 5.92 -18.51 7.75
N GLU A 123 6.61 -19.58 8.20
CA GLU A 123 6.98 -19.75 9.60
C GLU A 123 8.04 -18.73 10.05
N GLU A 124 8.86 -18.22 9.13
CA GLU A 124 9.86 -17.17 9.40
C GLU A 124 9.24 -15.76 9.47
N ALA A 125 7.97 -15.59 9.04
CA ALA A 125 7.33 -14.29 8.89
C ALA A 125 7.43 -13.41 10.12
N ARG A 126 7.27 -13.98 11.31
CA ARG A 126 7.34 -13.22 12.56
C ARG A 126 8.75 -12.73 12.85
N GLY A 127 9.76 -13.61 12.71
CA GLY A 127 11.15 -13.23 12.93
C GLY A 127 11.61 -12.14 11.96
N ARG A 128 11.31 -12.30 10.67
CA ARG A 128 11.62 -11.31 9.63
C ARG A 128 10.95 -9.96 9.89
N PHE A 129 9.70 -9.98 10.34
CA PHE A 129 8.97 -8.76 10.68
C PHE A 129 9.61 -8.04 11.87
N ASP A 130 9.91 -8.77 12.95
CA ASP A 130 10.49 -8.20 14.17
C ASP A 130 11.91 -7.64 13.92
N GLU A 131 12.74 -8.32 13.11
CA GLU A 131 14.06 -7.86 12.67
C GLU A 131 13.95 -6.56 11.86
N ALA A 132 13.07 -6.54 10.86
CA ALA A 132 12.88 -5.38 9.99
C ALA A 132 12.32 -4.12 10.68
N LEU A 133 11.80 -4.25 11.88
CA LEU A 133 11.32 -3.10 12.68
C LEU A 133 12.43 -2.40 13.47
N VAL A 134 13.57 -3.05 13.68
CA VAL A 134 14.67 -2.50 14.48
C VAL A 134 15.86 -2.06 13.63
N ASP A 135 15.89 -2.45 12.36
CA ASP A 135 16.88 -2.02 11.37
C ASP A 135 16.52 -0.64 10.80
#